data_d67828be083eb31f2d2e3cff3afaf021
#
_entry.id   d67828be083eb31f2d2e3cff3afaf021
#
_cell.length_a   1.000
_cell.length_b   1.000
_cell.length_c   1.000
_cell.angle_alpha   90.00
_cell.angle_beta   90.00
_cell.angle_gamma   90.00
#
_symmetry.space_group_name_H-M   'P 1'
#
loop_
_entity.id
_entity.type
_entity.pdbx_description
1 polymer ?
#
loop_
_entity_poly.entity_id
_entity_poly.type
_entity_poly.pdbx_seq_one_letter_code
_entity_poly.pdbx_strand_id
1 'polypeptide(L)'
;VRVINLDGSGEATLNRNLPEYIKIVKRYNALAVIFSNGYRMEGKFMQECVDAGLDFFRFSMIGSNPQKYQQWMNNYVGGHFERTVANIRTMKEYVDKTGSKCEIATYHLITDNDNLEQELAEYKALVEDLGVKTEIWKMHNWSGVYDPEYHRQGGTRTCGRPFSPDIVIRAGGLDGRTGAVAPCCQVLGRDEEAVLGHTSEQTIEEIWYGEAYETLREQHRTGNYPDFCKNCDFLIDDSNVLVYTNHNRDLHHMYGTKFSLNEYR
;
A
#
# COMPACT_ATOMS: atom_id res chain seq x y z
N VAL A 1 15.29 10.73 -3.97
CA VAL A 1 14.00 10.05 -3.82
C VAL A 1 13.48 9.69 -5.22
N ARG A 2 13.01 8.45 -5.41
CA ARG A 2 12.55 7.97 -6.71
C ARG A 2 11.02 7.91 -6.82
N VAL A 3 10.37 7.52 -5.74
CA VAL A 3 8.91 7.33 -5.66
C VAL A 3 8.40 7.98 -4.37
N ILE A 4 7.28 8.66 -4.45
CA ILE A 4 6.54 9.17 -3.30
C ILE A 4 5.14 8.57 -3.32
N ASN A 5 4.82 7.75 -2.33
CA ASN A 5 3.47 7.32 -2.06
C ASN A 5 2.75 8.41 -1.25
N LEU A 6 1.66 8.92 -1.80
CA LEU A 6 0.84 9.98 -1.18
C LEU A 6 -0.38 9.37 -0.47
N ASP A 7 -0.16 8.26 0.21
CA ASP A 7 -1.18 7.52 0.94
C ASP A 7 -0.69 7.13 2.34
N GLY A 8 -1.55 6.51 3.12
CA GLY A 8 -1.21 6.09 4.47
C GLY A 8 -2.36 5.32 5.12
N SER A 9 -2.46 5.37 6.46
CA SER A 9 -3.49 4.66 7.24
C SER A 9 -4.91 5.26 7.07
N GLY A 10 -5.03 6.41 6.40
CA GLY A 10 -6.30 7.05 6.05
C GLY A 10 -6.63 6.92 4.56
N GLU A 11 -7.67 7.61 4.13
CA GLU A 11 -8.08 7.67 2.73
C GLU A 11 -7.50 8.93 2.06
N ALA A 12 -6.55 8.73 1.14
CA ALA A 12 -5.82 9.81 0.47
C ALA A 12 -6.74 10.78 -0.29
N THR A 13 -7.79 10.28 -0.93
CA THR A 13 -8.71 11.08 -1.76
C THR A 13 -9.65 12.00 -0.96
N LEU A 14 -9.63 11.92 0.37
CA LEU A 14 -10.26 12.90 1.23
C LEU A 14 -9.52 14.25 1.25
N ASN A 15 -8.23 14.22 0.95
CA ASN A 15 -7.41 15.41 0.88
C ASN A 15 -7.58 16.14 -0.46
N ARG A 16 -8.28 17.25 -0.47
CA ARG A 16 -8.56 18.04 -1.67
C ARG A 16 -7.33 18.69 -2.30
N ASN A 17 -6.23 18.80 -1.55
CA ASN A 17 -4.95 19.32 -2.04
C ASN A 17 -4.09 18.25 -2.71
N LEU A 18 -4.56 17.02 -2.87
CA LEU A 18 -3.82 15.94 -3.47
C LEU A 18 -3.23 16.27 -4.87
N PRO A 19 -3.95 16.95 -5.79
CA PRO A 19 -3.36 17.39 -7.06
C PRO A 19 -2.15 18.31 -6.88
N GLU A 20 -2.14 19.18 -5.89
CA GLU A 20 -0.99 20.05 -5.61
C GLU A 20 0.20 19.25 -5.06
N TYR A 21 -0.05 18.25 -4.22
CA TYR A 21 1.01 17.34 -3.74
C TYR A 21 1.62 16.53 -4.89
N ILE A 22 0.82 16.05 -5.82
CA ILE A 22 1.30 15.39 -7.04
C ILE A 22 2.24 16.33 -7.81
N LYS A 23 1.84 17.59 -8.06
CA LYS A 23 2.69 18.59 -8.73
C LYS A 23 4.00 18.83 -7.98
N ILE A 24 3.96 18.84 -6.64
CA ILE A 24 5.19 18.97 -5.84
C ILE A 24 6.12 17.79 -6.10
N VAL A 25 5.61 16.57 -6.05
CA VAL A 25 6.39 15.35 -6.37
C VAL A 25 7.02 15.43 -7.75
N LYS A 26 6.24 15.84 -8.75
CA LYS A 26 6.71 15.95 -10.15
C LYS A 26 7.82 17.01 -10.32
N ARG A 27 7.81 18.10 -9.55
CA ARG A 27 8.90 19.10 -9.57
C ARG A 27 10.26 18.53 -9.17
N TYR A 28 10.28 17.45 -8.38
CA TYR A 28 11.50 16.76 -7.95
C TYR A 28 11.83 15.53 -8.79
N ASN A 29 11.21 15.38 -9.98
CA ASN A 29 11.40 14.25 -10.89
C ASN A 29 11.16 12.88 -10.22
N ALA A 30 10.31 12.84 -9.20
CA ALA A 30 9.88 11.61 -8.56
C ALA A 30 8.55 11.11 -9.17
N LEU A 31 8.24 9.84 -8.95
CA LEU A 31 6.97 9.26 -9.33
C LEU A 31 5.97 9.47 -8.21
N ALA A 32 4.78 9.95 -8.56
CA ALA A 32 3.66 10.12 -7.65
C ALA A 32 2.76 8.90 -7.71
N VAL A 33 2.57 8.24 -6.57
CA VAL A 33 1.82 7.00 -6.43
C VAL A 33 0.75 7.18 -5.37
N ILE A 34 -0.44 6.62 -5.58
CA ILE A 34 -1.56 6.69 -4.63
C ILE A 34 -2.22 5.32 -4.53
N PHE A 35 -2.50 4.90 -3.30
CA PHE A 35 -3.37 3.78 -2.96
C PHE A 35 -4.61 4.30 -2.25
N SER A 36 -5.79 3.86 -2.69
CA SER A 36 -7.06 4.41 -2.23
C SER A 36 -8.19 3.40 -2.43
N ASN A 37 -9.26 3.53 -1.67
CA ASN A 37 -10.51 2.82 -1.95
C ASN A 37 -11.19 3.31 -3.25
N GLY A 38 -10.73 4.44 -3.81
CA GLY A 38 -11.17 4.98 -5.09
C GLY A 38 -12.58 5.59 -5.10
N TYR A 39 -13.29 5.59 -3.98
CA TYR A 39 -14.68 6.06 -3.92
C TYR A 39 -14.85 7.52 -4.33
N ARG A 40 -13.86 8.36 -4.03
CA ARG A 40 -13.86 9.79 -4.38
C ARG A 40 -13.03 10.13 -5.60
N MET A 41 -12.47 9.13 -6.28
CA MET A 41 -11.65 9.33 -7.49
C MET A 41 -12.55 9.49 -8.72
N GLU A 42 -13.28 10.62 -8.77
CA GLU A 42 -14.28 10.90 -9.77
C GLU A 42 -14.28 12.35 -10.25
N GLY A 43 -14.93 12.61 -11.39
CA GLY A 43 -15.20 13.93 -11.93
C GLY A 43 -13.94 14.80 -12.06
N LYS A 44 -14.10 16.08 -11.73
CA LYS A 44 -13.03 17.08 -11.84
C LYS A 44 -11.81 16.75 -10.95
N PHE A 45 -12.03 16.22 -9.75
CA PHE A 45 -10.94 15.88 -8.83
C PHE A 45 -10.03 14.78 -9.41
N MET A 46 -10.62 13.76 -10.00
CA MET A 46 -9.87 12.71 -10.71
C MET A 46 -9.06 13.29 -11.86
N GLN A 47 -9.68 14.14 -12.70
CA GLN A 47 -9.00 14.80 -13.81
C GLN A 47 -7.83 15.65 -13.33
N GLU A 48 -8.02 16.47 -12.29
CA GLU A 48 -6.96 17.29 -11.71
C GLU A 48 -5.79 16.47 -11.17
N CYS A 49 -6.04 15.30 -10.59
CA CYS A 49 -4.97 14.37 -10.16
C CYS A 49 -4.18 13.82 -11.34
N VAL A 50 -4.86 13.36 -12.39
CA VAL A 50 -4.21 12.82 -13.59
C VAL A 50 -3.42 13.91 -14.31
N ASP A 51 -4.01 15.10 -14.48
CA ASP A 51 -3.38 16.24 -15.17
C ASP A 51 -2.19 16.81 -14.37
N ALA A 52 -2.19 16.66 -13.04
CA ALA A 52 -1.06 17.01 -12.19
C ALA A 52 0.17 16.10 -12.41
N GLY A 53 0.02 15.00 -13.16
CA GLY A 53 1.10 14.08 -13.48
C GLY A 53 1.17 12.88 -12.55
N LEU A 54 0.02 12.41 -12.04
CA LEU A 54 -0.06 11.15 -11.31
C LEU A 54 0.49 10.00 -12.17
N ASP A 55 1.44 9.23 -11.64
CA ASP A 55 2.08 8.16 -12.38
C ASP A 55 1.40 6.80 -12.16
N PHE A 56 0.83 6.57 -10.97
CA PHE A 56 0.17 5.31 -10.65
C PHE A 56 -0.95 5.50 -9.63
N PHE A 57 -2.09 4.89 -9.90
CA PHE A 57 -3.22 4.81 -8.97
C PHE A 57 -3.65 3.36 -8.76
N ARG A 58 -3.63 2.91 -7.50
CA ARG A 58 -4.06 1.58 -7.12
C ARG A 58 -5.35 1.63 -6.32
N PHE A 59 -6.39 1.05 -6.90
CA PHE A 59 -7.67 0.88 -6.25
C PHE A 59 -7.61 -0.31 -5.29
N SER A 60 -7.80 -0.07 -3.99
CA SER A 60 -8.00 -1.13 -3.01
C SER A 60 -9.39 -1.72 -3.20
N MET A 61 -9.46 -2.90 -3.79
CA MET A 61 -10.71 -3.60 -4.09
C MET A 61 -10.67 -5.00 -3.48
N ILE A 62 -10.97 -5.12 -2.18
CA ILE A 62 -11.05 -6.42 -1.52
C ILE A 62 -12.49 -6.94 -1.66
N GLY A 63 -12.67 -7.88 -2.58
CA GLY A 63 -13.96 -8.45 -2.97
C GLY A 63 -14.28 -8.27 -4.45
N SER A 64 -14.80 -9.32 -5.08
CA SER A 64 -15.15 -9.39 -6.51
C SER A 64 -16.58 -8.96 -6.83
N ASN A 65 -17.41 -8.77 -5.80
CA ASN A 65 -18.82 -8.41 -5.90
C ASN A 65 -19.25 -7.52 -4.72
N PRO A 66 -20.44 -6.89 -4.78
CA PRO A 66 -20.91 -5.96 -3.76
C PRO A 66 -20.90 -6.53 -2.34
N GLN A 67 -21.29 -7.79 -2.17
CA GLN A 67 -21.39 -8.43 -0.85
C GLN A 67 -20.00 -8.64 -0.23
N LYS A 68 -19.09 -9.27 -0.98
CA LYS A 68 -17.69 -9.46 -0.53
C LYS A 68 -16.97 -8.13 -0.29
N TYR A 69 -17.16 -7.18 -1.20
CA TYR A 69 -16.58 -5.84 -1.06
C TYR A 69 -17.09 -5.12 0.19
N GLN A 70 -18.39 -5.17 0.48
CA GLN A 70 -18.96 -4.57 1.68
C GLN A 70 -18.42 -5.22 2.96
N GLN A 71 -18.30 -6.53 2.98
CA GLN A 71 -17.78 -7.27 4.12
C GLN A 71 -16.34 -6.84 4.50
N TRP A 72 -15.48 -6.67 3.50
CA TRP A 72 -14.05 -6.45 3.73
C TRP A 72 -13.65 -4.97 3.71
N MET A 73 -14.30 -4.15 2.93
CA MET A 73 -14.03 -2.72 2.87
C MET A 73 -14.85 -1.90 3.88
N ASN A 74 -15.65 -2.57 4.71
CA ASN A 74 -16.43 -1.98 5.82
C ASN A 74 -17.26 -0.76 5.38
N ASN A 75 -17.94 -0.88 4.26
CA ASN A 75 -18.72 0.22 3.68
C ASN A 75 -20.16 0.20 4.18
N TYR A 76 -20.51 1.12 5.05
CA TYR A 76 -21.87 1.30 5.56
C TYR A 76 -22.83 1.92 4.54
N VAL A 77 -22.31 2.44 3.42
CA VAL A 77 -23.11 3.07 2.37
C VAL A 77 -23.25 2.10 1.20
N GLY A 78 -24.46 1.74 0.85
CA GLY A 78 -24.75 0.91 -0.32
C GLY A 78 -24.25 1.55 -1.63
N GLY A 79 -23.96 0.73 -2.65
CA GLY A 79 -23.50 1.19 -3.95
C GLY A 79 -22.01 1.59 -4.02
N HIS A 80 -21.24 1.28 -2.98
CA HIS A 80 -19.83 1.65 -2.93
C HIS A 80 -18.97 0.85 -3.93
N PHE A 81 -19.26 -0.42 -4.09
CA PHE A 81 -18.62 -1.28 -5.09
C PHE A 81 -18.86 -0.75 -6.51
N GLU A 82 -20.13 -0.55 -6.85
CA GLU A 82 -20.54 -0.08 -8.18
C GLU A 82 -19.93 1.28 -8.50
N ARG A 83 -19.88 2.17 -7.51
CA ARG A 83 -19.25 3.49 -7.68
C ARG A 83 -17.74 3.38 -7.89
N THR A 84 -17.04 2.53 -7.13
CA THR A 84 -15.62 2.29 -7.34
C THR A 84 -15.34 1.70 -8.71
N VAL A 85 -16.13 0.72 -9.16
CA VAL A 85 -16.06 0.15 -10.50
C VAL A 85 -16.28 1.23 -11.58
N ALA A 86 -17.29 2.07 -11.41
CA ALA A 86 -17.56 3.19 -12.33
C ALA A 86 -16.39 4.19 -12.37
N ASN A 87 -15.80 4.51 -11.22
CA ASN A 87 -14.64 5.40 -11.13
C ASN A 87 -13.39 4.82 -11.82
N ILE A 88 -13.16 3.50 -11.71
CA ILE A 88 -12.07 2.83 -12.45
C ILE A 88 -12.27 3.01 -13.96
N ARG A 89 -13.48 2.72 -14.47
CA ARG A 89 -13.80 2.87 -15.90
C ARG A 89 -13.61 4.30 -16.37
N THR A 90 -14.18 5.26 -15.64
CA THR A 90 -14.09 6.70 -15.99
C THR A 90 -12.65 7.20 -15.95
N MET A 91 -11.86 6.77 -14.96
CA MET A 91 -10.45 7.13 -14.90
C MET A 91 -9.66 6.55 -16.07
N LYS A 92 -9.91 5.27 -16.40
CA LYS A 92 -9.27 4.62 -17.55
C LYS A 92 -9.62 5.34 -18.86
N GLU A 93 -10.88 5.63 -19.09
CA GLU A 93 -11.33 6.37 -20.28
C GLU A 93 -10.65 7.74 -20.37
N TYR A 94 -10.51 8.45 -19.24
CA TYR A 94 -9.83 9.74 -19.20
C TYR A 94 -8.34 9.62 -19.51
N VAL A 95 -7.65 8.67 -18.91
CA VAL A 95 -6.23 8.38 -19.17
C VAL A 95 -6.01 8.03 -20.63
N ASP A 96 -6.81 7.15 -21.21
CA ASP A 96 -6.72 6.74 -22.61
C ASP A 96 -6.98 7.93 -23.55
N LYS A 97 -8.00 8.74 -23.27
CA LYS A 97 -8.38 9.93 -24.05
C LYS A 97 -7.30 11.02 -24.03
N THR A 98 -6.66 11.24 -22.91
CA THR A 98 -5.66 12.30 -22.74
C THR A 98 -4.26 11.87 -23.14
N GLY A 99 -4.03 10.56 -23.32
CA GLY A 99 -2.70 9.98 -23.53
C GLY A 99 -1.81 10.08 -22.27
N SER A 100 -2.42 10.22 -21.10
CA SER A 100 -1.70 10.22 -19.83
C SER A 100 -0.97 8.89 -19.63
N LYS A 101 0.20 8.94 -18.99
CA LYS A 101 0.99 7.76 -18.64
C LYS A 101 0.60 7.17 -17.28
N CYS A 102 -0.46 7.70 -16.66
CA CYS A 102 -0.93 7.19 -15.36
C CYS A 102 -1.34 5.71 -15.50
N GLU A 103 -0.70 4.86 -14.74
CA GLU A 103 -1.05 3.46 -14.66
C GLU A 103 -2.17 3.25 -13.64
N ILE A 104 -3.14 2.42 -13.98
CA ILE A 104 -4.28 2.09 -13.13
C ILE A 104 -4.21 0.60 -12.79
N ALA A 105 -4.27 0.30 -11.51
CA ALA A 105 -4.30 -1.07 -11.02
C ALA A 105 -5.35 -1.28 -9.93
N THR A 106 -5.78 -2.52 -9.75
CA THR A 106 -6.53 -2.96 -8.60
C THR A 106 -5.67 -3.80 -7.67
N TYR A 107 -6.03 -3.83 -6.41
CA TYR A 107 -5.38 -4.63 -5.37
C TYR A 107 -6.42 -5.43 -4.61
N HIS A 108 -6.18 -6.73 -4.52
CA HIS A 108 -7.04 -7.66 -3.80
C HIS A 108 -6.23 -8.48 -2.80
N LEU A 109 -6.81 -8.75 -1.66
CA LEU A 109 -6.32 -9.71 -0.68
C LEU A 109 -7.23 -10.94 -0.71
N ILE A 110 -6.65 -12.13 -0.71
CA ILE A 110 -7.41 -13.38 -0.61
C ILE A 110 -8.18 -13.38 0.71
N THR A 111 -9.47 -13.62 0.63
CA THR A 111 -10.39 -13.59 1.76
C THR A 111 -10.96 -14.96 2.12
N ASP A 112 -10.83 -15.95 1.23
CA ASP A 112 -11.38 -17.29 1.37
C ASP A 112 -10.40 -18.33 0.80
N ASN A 113 -9.54 -18.89 1.65
CA ASN A 113 -8.59 -19.90 1.22
C ASN A 113 -9.25 -21.24 0.85
N ASP A 114 -10.41 -21.54 1.42
CA ASP A 114 -11.12 -22.80 1.15
C ASP A 114 -11.74 -22.80 -0.26
N ASN A 115 -12.06 -21.61 -0.77
CA ASN A 115 -12.62 -21.42 -2.12
C ASN A 115 -11.70 -20.54 -3.00
N LEU A 116 -10.39 -20.65 -2.81
CA LEU A 116 -9.38 -19.82 -3.45
C LEU A 116 -9.52 -19.76 -4.98
N GLU A 117 -9.71 -20.91 -5.64
CA GLU A 117 -9.81 -20.97 -7.10
C GLU A 117 -11.03 -20.21 -7.63
N GLN A 118 -12.17 -20.33 -6.92
CA GLN A 118 -13.37 -19.58 -7.27
C GLN A 118 -13.17 -18.08 -7.05
N GLU A 119 -12.62 -17.66 -5.90
CA GLU A 119 -12.33 -16.25 -5.61
C GLU A 119 -11.40 -15.64 -6.65
N LEU A 120 -10.34 -16.36 -7.02
CA LEU A 120 -9.41 -15.93 -8.07
C LEU A 120 -10.08 -15.81 -9.44
N ALA A 121 -10.94 -16.76 -9.81
CA ALA A 121 -11.64 -16.73 -11.10
C ALA A 121 -12.61 -15.54 -11.18
N GLU A 122 -13.39 -15.31 -10.13
CA GLU A 122 -14.33 -14.18 -10.05
C GLU A 122 -13.58 -12.83 -10.14
N TYR A 123 -12.49 -12.69 -9.38
CA TYR A 123 -11.74 -11.44 -9.37
C TYR A 123 -11.01 -11.19 -10.69
N LYS A 124 -10.43 -12.23 -11.30
CA LYS A 124 -9.80 -12.12 -12.63
C LYS A 124 -10.80 -11.69 -13.71
N ALA A 125 -12.02 -12.26 -13.70
CA ALA A 125 -13.06 -11.87 -14.64
C ALA A 125 -13.46 -10.39 -14.48
N LEU A 126 -13.59 -9.90 -13.25
CA LEU A 126 -13.85 -8.48 -12.97
C LEU A 126 -12.74 -7.58 -13.53
N VAL A 127 -11.48 -7.93 -13.29
CA VAL A 127 -10.33 -7.13 -13.74
C VAL A 127 -10.17 -7.15 -15.26
N GLU A 128 -10.42 -8.28 -15.90
CA GLU A 128 -10.42 -8.42 -17.36
C GLU A 128 -11.47 -7.51 -17.99
N ASP A 129 -12.69 -7.49 -17.45
CA ASP A 129 -13.77 -6.60 -17.87
C ASP A 129 -13.41 -5.11 -17.69
N LEU A 130 -12.69 -4.76 -16.61
CA LEU A 130 -12.20 -3.40 -16.35
C LEU A 130 -11.02 -3.02 -17.26
N GLY A 131 -10.28 -3.97 -17.77
CA GLY A 131 -9.10 -3.76 -18.61
C GLY A 131 -7.97 -3.01 -17.91
N VAL A 132 -7.76 -3.24 -16.62
CA VAL A 132 -6.71 -2.62 -15.81
C VAL A 132 -5.70 -3.64 -15.29
N LYS A 133 -4.58 -3.15 -14.75
CA LYS A 133 -3.62 -4.00 -14.04
C LYS A 133 -4.20 -4.52 -12.72
N THR A 134 -3.67 -5.63 -12.22
CA THR A 134 -4.08 -6.15 -10.91
C THR A 134 -2.97 -6.87 -10.18
N GLU A 135 -3.08 -6.84 -8.86
CA GLU A 135 -2.29 -7.64 -7.93
C GLU A 135 -3.21 -8.31 -6.91
N ILE A 136 -3.07 -9.62 -6.77
CA ILE A 136 -3.79 -10.42 -5.78
C ILE A 136 -2.77 -11.02 -4.82
N TRP A 137 -2.92 -10.72 -3.55
CA TRP A 137 -1.99 -11.09 -2.49
C TRP A 137 -2.66 -11.97 -1.44
N LYS A 138 -1.86 -12.79 -0.75
CA LYS A 138 -2.32 -13.43 0.48
C LYS A 138 -2.64 -12.37 1.54
N MET A 139 -3.70 -12.59 2.31
CA MET A 139 -4.05 -11.76 3.45
C MET A 139 -2.86 -11.64 4.41
N HIS A 140 -2.71 -10.50 5.06
CA HIS A 140 -1.67 -10.25 6.06
C HIS A 140 -2.29 -9.69 7.36
N ASN A 141 -1.51 -9.71 8.44
CA ASN A 141 -2.02 -9.44 9.78
C ASN A 141 -1.71 -8.04 10.34
N TRP A 142 -1.19 -7.12 9.51
CA TRP A 142 -0.82 -5.75 9.92
C TRP A 142 -0.07 -5.70 11.26
N SER A 143 1.09 -6.35 11.32
CA SER A 143 1.91 -6.44 12.53
C SER A 143 1.21 -7.10 13.73
N GLY A 144 0.32 -8.04 13.48
CA GLY A 144 -0.39 -8.78 14.53
C GLY A 144 -1.65 -8.07 15.06
N VAL A 145 -2.08 -6.96 14.46
CA VAL A 145 -3.34 -6.29 14.82
C VAL A 145 -4.56 -7.09 14.40
N TYR A 146 -4.46 -7.81 13.31
CA TYR A 146 -5.49 -8.66 12.76
C TYR A 146 -5.01 -10.11 12.72
N ASP A 147 -5.84 -11.06 13.14
CA ASP A 147 -5.55 -12.49 13.07
C ASP A 147 -6.47 -13.14 12.02
N PRO A 148 -6.07 -13.14 10.73
CA PRO A 148 -6.87 -13.70 9.67
C PRO A 148 -6.75 -15.23 9.67
N GLU A 149 -7.86 -15.92 9.53
CA GLU A 149 -7.86 -17.38 9.31
C GLU A 149 -7.10 -17.78 8.03
N TYR A 150 -6.95 -16.85 7.09
CA TYR A 150 -6.36 -17.03 5.77
C TYR A 150 -5.00 -16.37 5.60
N HIS A 151 -4.24 -16.20 6.66
CA HIS A 151 -2.96 -15.53 6.56
C HIS A 151 -1.81 -16.48 6.18
N ARG A 152 -0.73 -15.90 5.75
CA ARG A 152 0.58 -16.55 5.70
C ARG A 152 1.05 -16.82 7.11
N GLN A 153 1.76 -17.94 7.29
CA GLN A 153 2.38 -18.23 8.57
C GLN A 153 3.55 -17.29 8.80
N GLY A 154 3.64 -16.73 10.01
CA GLY A 154 4.81 -15.99 10.46
C GLY A 154 6.05 -16.88 10.50
N GLY A 155 7.20 -16.29 10.29
CA GLY A 155 8.49 -16.96 10.29
C GLY A 155 9.48 -16.31 11.23
N THR A 156 10.72 -16.79 11.17
CA THR A 156 11.82 -16.34 12.02
C THR A 156 12.81 -15.42 11.29
N ARG A 157 12.54 -15.10 10.03
CA ARG A 157 13.43 -14.30 9.19
C ARG A 157 12.96 -12.86 9.12
N THR A 158 13.91 -11.95 9.05
CA THR A 158 13.60 -10.53 8.83
C THR A 158 12.79 -10.31 7.55
N CYS A 159 11.85 -9.37 7.61
CA CYS A 159 11.10 -8.94 6.43
C CYS A 159 11.93 -8.06 5.46
N GLY A 160 13.14 -7.65 5.82
CA GLY A 160 14.01 -6.80 5.02
C GLY A 160 13.68 -5.30 5.05
N ARG A 161 12.53 -4.87 5.54
CA ARG A 161 12.10 -3.46 5.53
C ARG A 161 13.07 -2.50 6.23
N PRO A 162 13.68 -2.83 7.39
CA PRO A 162 14.64 -1.94 8.03
C PRO A 162 15.92 -1.68 7.23
N PHE A 163 16.20 -2.50 6.22
CA PHE A 163 17.38 -2.41 5.34
C PHE A 163 17.05 -1.87 3.95
N SER A 164 15.78 -1.80 3.60
CA SER A 164 15.31 -1.22 2.34
C SER A 164 15.38 0.31 2.38
N PRO A 165 15.71 1.00 1.28
CA PRO A 165 15.75 2.46 1.24
C PRO A 165 14.36 3.12 1.26
N ASP A 166 13.38 2.47 1.85
CA ASP A 166 12.04 2.98 2.02
C ASP A 166 11.87 3.59 3.40
N ILE A 167 11.26 4.77 3.46
CA ILE A 167 10.93 5.44 4.72
C ILE A 167 9.44 5.76 4.75
N VAL A 168 8.80 5.53 5.89
CA VAL A 168 7.37 5.79 6.09
C VAL A 168 7.20 6.97 7.04
N ILE A 169 6.61 8.06 6.54
CA ILE A 169 6.35 9.27 7.31
C ILE A 169 4.85 9.35 7.56
N ARG A 170 4.46 9.39 8.83
CA ARG A 170 3.06 9.48 9.27
C ARG A 170 2.65 10.94 9.45
N ALA A 171 1.78 11.44 8.58
CA ALA A 171 1.25 12.80 8.68
C ALA A 171 0.46 13.04 9.98
N GLY A 172 -0.29 12.04 10.45
CA GLY A 172 -1.00 12.08 11.72
C GLY A 172 -0.17 11.68 12.95
N GLY A 173 1.07 11.21 12.69
CA GLY A 173 1.98 10.72 13.73
C GLY A 173 1.57 9.39 14.35
N LEU A 174 2.53 8.69 14.96
CA LEU A 174 2.30 7.51 15.79
C LEU A 174 2.11 7.89 17.26
N ASP A 175 2.70 8.98 17.67
CA ASP A 175 2.68 9.55 19.02
C ASP A 175 1.81 10.82 19.11
N GLY A 176 1.00 11.10 18.09
CA GLY A 176 0.16 12.28 18.00
C GLY A 176 0.85 13.53 17.41
N ARG A 177 2.16 13.46 17.10
CA ARG A 177 2.89 14.54 16.42
C ARG A 177 2.98 14.27 14.92
N THR A 178 2.91 15.33 14.11
CA THR A 178 3.05 15.24 12.66
C THR A 178 4.47 14.90 12.27
N GLY A 179 4.63 14.06 11.25
CA GLY A 179 5.94 13.76 10.67
C GLY A 179 6.75 12.71 11.42
N ALA A 180 6.10 11.90 12.27
CA ALA A 180 6.72 10.75 12.88
C ALA A 180 7.12 9.71 11.81
N VAL A 181 8.34 9.20 11.91
CA VAL A 181 8.86 8.17 11.02
C VAL A 181 8.61 6.81 11.62
N ALA A 182 7.87 5.97 10.87
CA ALA A 182 7.53 4.61 11.24
C ALA A 182 8.52 3.60 10.63
N PRO A 183 8.70 2.43 11.23
CA PRO A 183 9.53 1.36 10.68
C PRO A 183 8.99 0.79 9.37
N CYS A 184 7.67 0.79 9.20
CA CYS A 184 7.01 0.35 7.96
C CYS A 184 5.52 0.75 7.93
N CYS A 185 4.85 0.48 6.80
CA CYS A 185 3.43 0.75 6.61
C CYS A 185 2.50 -0.22 7.37
N GLN A 186 3.02 -1.34 7.89
CA GLN A 186 2.22 -2.34 8.62
C GLN A 186 1.94 -1.96 10.08
N VAL A 187 2.73 -1.07 10.67
CA VAL A 187 2.47 -0.52 12.00
C VAL A 187 1.30 0.45 11.90
N LEU A 188 0.16 0.08 12.48
CA LEU A 188 -1.08 0.85 12.45
C LEU A 188 -1.36 1.56 13.77
N GLY A 189 -2.16 2.62 13.71
CA GLY A 189 -2.62 3.32 14.90
C GLY A 189 -1.55 4.18 15.58
N ARG A 190 -1.67 4.30 16.90
CA ARG A 190 -0.70 4.99 17.76
C ARG A 190 0.22 3.96 18.39
N ASP A 191 1.50 4.13 18.18
CA ASP A 191 2.54 3.28 18.75
C ASP A 191 3.80 4.13 18.92
N GLU A 192 3.98 4.68 20.11
CA GLU A 192 5.10 5.57 20.42
C GLU A 192 6.45 4.85 20.35
N GLU A 193 6.48 3.55 20.66
CA GLU A 193 7.70 2.72 20.61
C GLU A 193 8.17 2.47 19.16
N ALA A 194 7.27 2.61 18.21
CA ALA A 194 7.58 2.47 16.79
C ALA A 194 8.03 3.78 16.12
N VAL A 195 8.23 4.87 16.88
CA VAL A 195 8.72 6.14 16.32
C VAL A 195 10.25 6.11 16.21
N LEU A 196 10.75 6.19 14.98
CA LEU A 196 12.18 6.17 14.68
C LEU A 196 12.79 7.58 14.56
N GLY A 197 11.99 8.62 14.60
CA GLY A 197 12.37 10.01 14.52
C GLY A 197 11.25 10.91 14.03
N HIS A 198 11.51 12.20 13.92
CA HIS A 198 10.56 13.21 13.46
C HIS A 198 11.14 14.10 12.38
N THR A 199 10.47 14.22 11.26
CA THR A 199 10.91 15.07 10.14
C THR A 199 10.83 16.57 10.42
N SER A 200 10.17 16.99 11.51
CA SER A 200 10.19 18.37 12.03
C SER A 200 11.47 18.72 12.82
N GLU A 201 12.23 17.72 13.26
CA GLU A 201 13.38 17.88 14.15
C GLU A 201 14.68 17.42 13.50
N GLN A 202 14.57 16.49 12.54
CA GLN A 202 15.71 15.81 11.92
C GLN A 202 15.51 15.72 10.40
N THR A 203 16.59 15.68 9.68
CA THR A 203 16.57 15.32 8.26
C THR A 203 16.26 13.82 8.09
N ILE A 204 15.77 13.43 6.93
CA ILE A 204 15.53 12.01 6.59
C ILE A 204 16.83 11.19 6.71
N GLU A 205 17.97 11.79 6.35
CA GLU A 205 19.29 11.15 6.42
C GLU A 205 19.72 10.91 7.87
N GLU A 206 19.56 11.90 8.75
CA GLU A 206 19.83 11.76 10.18
C GLU A 206 18.96 10.70 10.85
N ILE A 207 17.68 10.61 10.47
CA ILE A 207 16.79 9.58 10.98
C ILE A 207 17.21 8.20 10.46
N TRP A 208 17.49 8.07 9.16
CA TRP A 208 17.82 6.78 8.53
C TRP A 208 19.13 6.17 9.04
N TYR A 209 20.13 6.99 9.31
CA TYR A 209 21.41 6.57 9.88
C TYR A 209 21.47 6.75 11.40
N GLY A 210 20.39 7.17 12.03
CA GLY A 210 20.29 7.39 13.46
C GLY A 210 20.20 6.12 14.29
N GLU A 211 20.40 6.27 15.60
CA GLU A 211 20.45 5.18 16.58
C GLU A 211 19.17 4.31 16.56
N ALA A 212 17.98 4.92 16.43
CA ALA A 212 16.72 4.21 16.43
C ALA A 212 16.61 3.21 15.25
N TYR A 213 16.99 3.64 14.05
CA TYR A 213 17.02 2.73 12.88
C TYR A 213 18.12 1.68 13.00
N GLU A 214 19.29 2.01 13.54
CA GLU A 214 20.36 1.02 13.70
C GLU A 214 20.01 -0.02 14.76
N THR A 215 19.37 0.39 15.85
CA THR A 215 18.82 -0.51 16.86
C THR A 215 17.79 -1.48 16.23
N LEU A 216 16.86 -0.95 15.43
CA LEU A 216 15.88 -1.78 14.71
C LEU A 216 16.56 -2.77 13.76
N ARG A 217 17.59 -2.34 13.01
CA ARG A 217 18.36 -3.22 12.12
C ARG A 217 19.07 -4.33 12.90
N GLU A 218 19.69 -3.99 14.03
CA GLU A 218 20.35 -4.99 14.87
C GLU A 218 19.37 -5.99 15.47
N GLN A 219 18.22 -5.54 15.92
CA GLN A 219 17.14 -6.43 16.37
C GLN A 219 16.70 -7.40 15.26
N HIS A 220 16.63 -6.93 14.02
CA HIS A 220 16.29 -7.77 12.87
C HIS A 220 17.44 -8.71 12.45
N ARG A 221 18.72 -8.33 12.60
CA ARG A 221 19.88 -9.20 12.33
C ARG A 221 19.98 -10.34 13.33
N THR A 222 19.67 -10.04 14.60
CA THR A 222 19.78 -10.99 15.70
C THR A 222 18.53 -11.82 15.94
N GLY A 223 17.41 -11.49 15.29
CA GLY A 223 16.11 -12.13 15.50
C GLY A 223 15.42 -11.73 16.83
N ASN A 224 15.94 -10.70 17.51
CA ASN A 224 15.32 -10.16 18.72
C ASN A 224 14.37 -9.01 18.37
N TYR A 225 13.30 -9.35 17.66
CA TYR A 225 12.36 -8.40 17.10
C TYR A 225 11.65 -7.54 18.17
N PRO A 226 11.45 -6.22 17.90
CA PRO A 226 10.65 -5.36 18.79
C PRO A 226 9.18 -5.81 18.81
N ASP A 227 8.45 -5.37 19.83
CA ASP A 227 7.06 -5.81 20.05
C ASP A 227 6.14 -5.56 18.86
N PHE A 228 6.28 -4.44 18.19
CA PHE A 228 5.52 -4.12 16.97
C PHE A 228 5.91 -4.96 15.72
N CYS A 229 6.93 -5.82 15.82
CA CYS A 229 7.33 -6.75 14.75
C CYS A 229 7.11 -8.22 15.11
N LYS A 230 7.11 -8.60 16.39
CA LYS A 230 7.13 -10.01 16.85
C LYS A 230 6.07 -10.89 16.21
N ASN A 231 4.86 -10.36 16.07
CA ASN A 231 3.70 -11.10 15.55
C ASN A 231 3.41 -10.79 14.08
N CYS A 232 4.31 -10.09 13.40
CA CYS A 232 4.11 -9.69 12.01
C CYS A 232 4.32 -10.87 11.07
N ASP A 233 3.35 -11.17 10.23
CA ASP A 233 3.42 -12.23 9.24
C ASP A 233 4.30 -11.90 8.03
N PHE A 234 4.90 -10.71 7.99
CA PHE A 234 6.00 -10.38 7.08
C PHE A 234 7.35 -10.94 7.54
N LEU A 235 7.46 -11.41 8.78
CA LEU A 235 8.55 -12.27 9.25
C LEU A 235 8.28 -13.71 8.81
N ILE A 236 8.31 -13.97 7.52
CA ILE A 236 7.91 -15.26 6.94
C ILE A 236 9.04 -15.95 6.20
N ASP A 237 8.94 -17.27 6.14
CA ASP A 237 9.83 -18.12 5.32
C ASP A 237 9.28 -18.37 3.90
N ASP A 238 8.00 -18.06 3.67
CA ASP A 238 7.34 -18.19 2.37
C ASP A 238 7.47 -16.92 1.53
N SER A 239 8.07 -17.02 0.35
CA SER A 239 8.21 -15.92 -0.61
C SER A 239 6.97 -15.73 -1.50
N ASN A 240 6.01 -16.65 -1.49
CA ASN A 240 4.85 -16.65 -2.41
C ASN A 240 3.65 -15.91 -1.82
N VAL A 241 3.85 -14.65 -1.47
CA VAL A 241 2.78 -13.79 -0.95
C VAL A 241 1.96 -13.13 -2.06
N LEU A 242 2.54 -12.93 -3.24
CA LEU A 242 1.83 -12.51 -4.45
C LEU A 242 1.25 -13.75 -5.12
N VAL A 243 -0.09 -13.85 -5.14
CA VAL A 243 -0.81 -15.01 -5.70
C VAL A 243 -0.98 -14.87 -7.20
N TYR A 244 -1.28 -13.68 -7.67
CA TYR A 244 -1.49 -13.42 -9.10
C TYR A 244 -1.24 -11.96 -9.47
N THR A 245 -0.74 -11.75 -10.68
CA THR A 245 -0.69 -10.45 -11.35
C THR A 245 -0.81 -10.65 -12.87
N ASN A 246 -1.41 -9.70 -13.57
CA ASN A 246 -1.55 -9.68 -15.02
C ASN A 246 -0.56 -8.73 -15.70
N HIS A 247 0.44 -8.24 -14.99
CA HIS A 247 1.45 -7.33 -15.53
C HIS A 247 2.86 -7.67 -15.04
N ASN A 248 3.88 -7.02 -15.62
CA ASN A 248 5.26 -7.26 -15.25
C ASN A 248 5.54 -6.80 -13.80
N ARG A 249 6.13 -7.69 -13.00
CA ARG A 249 6.52 -7.42 -11.61
C ARG A 249 7.60 -6.36 -11.45
N ASP A 250 8.36 -6.04 -12.50
CA ASP A 250 9.42 -5.03 -12.42
C ASP A 250 8.90 -3.64 -12.04
N LEU A 251 7.62 -3.36 -12.27
CA LEU A 251 6.95 -2.16 -11.80
C LEU A 251 6.77 -2.13 -10.28
N HIS A 252 6.82 -3.27 -9.61
CA HIS A 252 6.69 -3.38 -8.16
C HIS A 252 7.84 -2.75 -7.38
N HIS A 253 9.01 -2.54 -8.02
CA HIS A 253 10.07 -1.74 -7.41
C HIS A 253 9.63 -0.34 -7.05
N MET A 254 8.65 0.17 -7.76
CA MET A 254 8.12 1.50 -7.55
C MET A 254 7.25 1.60 -6.29
N TYR A 255 6.82 0.48 -5.75
CA TYR A 255 5.80 0.41 -4.69
C TYR A 255 6.31 -0.20 -3.40
N GLY A 256 7.61 -0.32 -3.22
CA GLY A 256 8.20 -0.90 -2.01
C GLY A 256 7.85 -2.37 -1.79
N THR A 257 7.38 -3.08 -2.82
CA THR A 257 6.93 -4.47 -2.71
C THR A 257 8.03 -5.51 -2.98
N LYS A 258 9.26 -5.06 -3.19
CA LYS A 258 10.43 -5.95 -3.36
C LYS A 258 10.99 -6.52 -2.08
N PHE A 259 10.14 -6.75 -1.11
CA PHE A 259 10.58 -7.45 0.08
C PHE A 259 10.49 -8.96 -0.12
N SER A 260 11.35 -9.47 -0.98
CA SER A 260 11.67 -10.87 -0.92
C SER A 260 12.66 -11.04 0.23
N LEU A 261 12.28 -11.83 1.21
CA LEU A 261 13.16 -12.24 2.32
C LEU A 261 14.48 -12.83 1.83
N ASN A 262 14.54 -13.28 0.59
CA ASN A 262 15.71 -13.87 -0.04
C ASN A 262 16.78 -12.83 -0.42
N GLU A 263 16.47 -11.55 -0.49
CA GLU A 263 17.41 -10.50 -0.88
C GLU A 263 18.27 -9.99 0.28
N TYR A 264 17.93 -10.36 1.53
CA TYR A 264 18.56 -9.87 2.76
C TYR A 264 19.18 -10.99 3.61
N ARG A 265 19.48 -12.11 3.00
CA ARG A 265 20.21 -13.23 3.63
C ARG A 265 21.71 -12.98 3.66
#